data_2d8891f82493fd0ae86b7e569054b8aa
#
_entry.id   2d8891f82493fd0ae86b7e569054b8aa
#
_cell.length_a   1.000
_cell.length_b   1.000
_cell.length_c   1.000
_cell.angle_alpha   90.00
_cell.angle_beta   90.00
_cell.angle_gamma   90.00
#
_symmetry.space_group_name_H-M   'P 1'
#
loop_
_entity.id
_entity.type
_entity.pdbx_description
1 polymer ?
#
loop_
_entity_poly.entity_id
_entity_poly.type
_entity_poly.pdbx_seq_one_letter_code
_entity_poly.pdbx_strand_id
1 'polypeptide(L)'
;FDFAYSGSIVRTKLTTQTTDDIKFPLISSLRQWNYGSGNANDISLVANTIAFGELFPSIRLRAVFDLIATKFNISFTGDFLTTDDRFLNAYLLLKNSEIFIPKGQPLKIDYQTKTVAINRFGMAFDLTTDTLSFTETDPNVVSRTVTLNITNSVAGVAYDLLVFKNGSLFNTLSETSTVGTVSTLVLAYNGIDAPTDLYQFFISSATPLTFTSTGTLKRFSITGNQPQISTVTITQSTAQTSLSILSVASYFPDLKIEDFFSGILKMFNLTCFSNTVGVYVVEQLETFYAQGATIAIDKYIISDATNIERTKPFNIIDFKFQKSESLLSTAFLSNNRLDYGDLKAE
;
A
#
# COMPACT_ATOMS: atom_id res chain seq x y z
N PHE A 1 -6.80 4.64 4.05
CA PHE A 1 -7.23 3.92 2.82
C PHE A 1 -6.83 2.44 2.82
N ASP A 2 -6.25 1.94 3.92
CA ASP A 2 -5.89 0.54 4.03
C ASP A 2 -7.16 -0.31 4.12
N PHE A 3 -7.18 -1.44 3.43
CA PHE A 3 -8.35 -2.32 3.42
C PHE A 3 -7.92 -3.79 3.27
N ALA A 4 -8.83 -4.69 3.65
CA ALA A 4 -8.63 -6.13 3.46
C ALA A 4 -8.46 -6.46 1.97
N TYR A 5 -7.33 -7.12 1.63
CA TYR A 5 -6.98 -7.45 0.26
C TYR A 5 -7.33 -8.90 -0.05
N SER A 6 -8.31 -9.09 -0.89
CA SER A 6 -8.73 -10.42 -1.37
C SER A 6 -9.31 -10.31 -2.78
N GLY A 7 -9.38 -11.42 -3.49
CA GLY A 7 -9.94 -11.44 -4.83
C GLY A 7 -11.39 -10.93 -4.88
N SER A 8 -12.20 -11.20 -3.86
CA SER A 8 -13.58 -10.70 -3.78
C SER A 8 -13.63 -9.18 -3.62
N ILE A 9 -12.80 -8.60 -2.75
CA ILE A 9 -12.74 -7.15 -2.53
C ILE A 9 -12.19 -6.43 -3.76
N VAL A 10 -11.12 -6.94 -4.37
CA VAL A 10 -10.60 -6.38 -5.64
C VAL A 10 -11.67 -6.42 -6.71
N ARG A 11 -12.42 -7.54 -6.84
CA ARG A 11 -13.53 -7.66 -7.80
C ARG A 11 -14.64 -6.65 -7.53
N THR A 12 -15.02 -6.43 -6.27
CA THR A 12 -15.99 -5.40 -5.91
C THR A 12 -15.49 -4.02 -6.34
N LYS A 13 -14.23 -3.70 -6.08
CA LYS A 13 -13.62 -2.41 -6.45
C LYS A 13 -13.37 -2.24 -7.96
N LEU A 14 -13.47 -3.32 -8.75
CA LEU A 14 -13.54 -3.26 -10.21
C LEU A 14 -14.92 -2.84 -10.71
N THR A 15 -15.97 -3.33 -10.06
CA THR A 15 -17.36 -3.24 -10.56
C THR A 15 -18.17 -2.11 -9.95
N THR A 16 -17.83 -1.64 -8.75
CA THR A 16 -18.49 -0.49 -8.11
C THR A 16 -18.15 0.81 -8.86
N GLN A 17 -19.17 1.46 -9.36
CA GLN A 17 -18.99 2.50 -10.37
C GLN A 17 -18.67 3.89 -9.84
N THR A 18 -19.00 4.29 -8.63
CA THR A 18 -19.17 5.74 -8.53
C THR A 18 -18.37 6.48 -7.47
N THR A 19 -18.10 5.96 -6.31
CA THR A 19 -17.60 6.82 -5.22
C THR A 19 -16.43 6.26 -4.42
N ASP A 20 -15.96 5.08 -4.76
CA ASP A 20 -14.83 4.49 -4.07
C ASP A 20 -13.55 5.28 -4.36
N ASP A 21 -12.86 5.69 -3.31
CA ASP A 21 -11.57 6.39 -3.43
C ASP A 21 -10.46 5.48 -3.96
N ILE A 22 -10.61 4.17 -3.81
CA ILE A 22 -9.67 3.17 -4.33
C ILE A 22 -10.37 2.26 -5.32
N LYS A 23 -9.80 2.15 -6.52
CA LYS A 23 -10.23 1.23 -7.59
C LYS A 23 -9.05 0.40 -8.09
N PHE A 24 -9.35 -0.72 -8.75
CA PHE A 24 -8.36 -1.54 -9.45
C PHE A 24 -8.66 -1.52 -10.95
N PRO A 25 -8.07 -0.61 -11.72
CA PRO A 25 -8.32 -0.57 -13.16
C PRO A 25 -7.73 -1.80 -13.85
N LEU A 26 -8.37 -2.25 -14.92
CA LEU A 26 -7.88 -3.34 -15.76
C LEU A 26 -6.74 -2.84 -16.67
N ILE A 27 -5.61 -2.54 -16.04
CA ILE A 27 -4.40 -2.08 -16.73
C ILE A 27 -3.35 -3.17 -16.60
N SER A 28 -2.89 -3.72 -17.72
CA SER A 28 -1.82 -4.70 -17.74
C SER A 28 -0.49 -4.03 -17.38
N SER A 29 0.20 -4.56 -16.38
CA SER A 29 1.45 -3.98 -15.90
C SER A 29 2.54 -5.00 -15.60
N LEU A 30 2.18 -6.26 -15.35
CA LEU A 30 3.12 -7.36 -15.08
C LEU A 30 3.36 -8.24 -16.30
N ARG A 31 2.32 -8.47 -17.11
CA ARG A 31 2.40 -9.21 -18.37
C ARG A 31 1.46 -8.61 -19.39
N GLN A 32 1.75 -8.77 -20.64
CA GLN A 32 0.81 -8.39 -21.71
C GLN A 32 -0.39 -9.35 -21.69
N TRP A 33 -1.60 -8.82 -21.68
CA TRP A 33 -2.83 -9.58 -21.84
C TRP A 33 -3.22 -9.63 -23.31
N ASN A 34 -3.40 -10.81 -23.82
CA ASN A 34 -3.87 -11.04 -25.17
C ASN A 34 -5.28 -11.63 -25.13
N TYR A 35 -6.01 -11.50 -26.20
CA TYR A 35 -7.32 -12.11 -26.38
C TYR A 35 -7.36 -12.84 -27.73
N GLY A 36 -7.68 -14.13 -27.70
CA GLY A 36 -7.78 -14.97 -28.89
C GLY A 36 -6.89 -16.21 -28.82
N SER A 37 -7.43 -17.32 -29.35
CA SER A 37 -6.76 -18.62 -29.29
C SER A 37 -5.42 -18.63 -30.02
N GLY A 38 -4.43 -19.25 -29.38
CA GLY A 38 -3.06 -19.38 -29.89
C GLY A 38 -2.10 -18.27 -29.49
N ASN A 39 -2.56 -17.22 -28.83
CA ASN A 39 -1.69 -16.18 -28.31
C ASN A 39 -1.11 -16.56 -26.94
N ALA A 40 0.14 -16.21 -26.70
CA ALA A 40 0.70 -16.27 -25.37
C ALA A 40 -0.10 -15.35 -24.43
N ASN A 41 -0.33 -15.77 -23.18
CA ASN A 41 -1.10 -15.02 -22.19
C ASN A 41 -2.56 -14.69 -22.62
N ASP A 42 -3.20 -15.57 -23.38
CA ASP A 42 -4.60 -15.43 -23.76
C ASP A 42 -5.51 -15.50 -22.54
N ILE A 43 -6.08 -14.37 -22.15
CA ILE A 43 -6.91 -14.22 -20.95
C ILE A 43 -8.30 -14.88 -21.09
N SER A 44 -8.69 -15.34 -22.28
CA SER A 44 -9.89 -16.13 -22.47
C SER A 44 -9.75 -17.57 -21.97
N LEU A 45 -8.51 -18.03 -21.78
CA LEU A 45 -8.21 -19.35 -21.25
C LEU A 45 -8.15 -19.33 -19.72
N VAL A 46 -8.75 -20.31 -19.07
CA VAL A 46 -8.79 -20.44 -17.60
C VAL A 46 -7.38 -20.42 -17.00
N ALA A 47 -6.40 -21.03 -17.67
CA ALA A 47 -5.01 -21.07 -17.22
C ALA A 47 -4.31 -19.69 -17.21
N ASN A 48 -4.82 -18.73 -17.99
CA ASN A 48 -4.23 -17.41 -18.16
C ASN A 48 -5.14 -16.28 -17.67
N THR A 49 -6.19 -16.59 -16.89
CA THR A 49 -7.08 -15.57 -16.32
C THR A 49 -6.29 -14.53 -15.53
N ILE A 50 -6.81 -13.30 -15.52
CA ILE A 50 -6.19 -12.21 -14.79
C ILE A 50 -6.33 -12.51 -13.29
N ALA A 51 -5.19 -12.70 -12.62
CA ALA A 51 -5.18 -12.85 -11.17
C ALA A 51 -5.35 -11.47 -10.50
N PHE A 52 -6.08 -11.41 -9.39
CA PHE A 52 -6.30 -10.14 -8.69
C PHE A 52 -4.98 -9.48 -8.23
N GLY A 53 -3.94 -10.28 -7.97
CA GLY A 53 -2.59 -9.80 -7.63
C GLY A 53 -1.83 -9.15 -8.80
N GLU A 54 -2.34 -9.23 -10.04
CA GLU A 54 -1.77 -8.53 -11.19
C GLU A 54 -2.28 -7.08 -11.31
N LEU A 55 -3.31 -6.72 -10.55
CA LEU A 55 -3.94 -5.41 -10.61
C LEU A 55 -3.35 -4.48 -9.57
N PHE A 56 -2.97 -3.30 -10.01
CA PHE A 56 -2.50 -2.24 -9.11
C PHE A 56 -3.66 -1.35 -8.68
N PRO A 57 -3.66 -0.89 -7.41
CA PRO A 57 -4.67 0.05 -6.96
C PRO A 57 -4.50 1.41 -7.64
N SER A 58 -5.59 2.12 -7.75
CA SER A 58 -5.61 3.53 -8.13
C SER A 58 -6.37 4.33 -7.09
N ILE A 59 -5.92 5.54 -6.81
CA ILE A 59 -6.57 6.45 -5.87
C ILE A 59 -7.24 7.61 -6.62
N ARG A 60 -8.44 7.96 -6.19
CA ARG A 60 -9.19 9.08 -6.74
C ARG A 60 -8.42 10.39 -6.51
N LEU A 61 -8.30 11.24 -7.52
CA LEU A 61 -7.59 12.52 -7.39
C LEU A 61 -8.18 13.39 -6.30
N ARG A 62 -9.51 13.43 -6.18
CA ARG A 62 -10.20 14.17 -5.12
C ARG A 62 -9.74 13.71 -3.72
N ALA A 63 -9.62 12.43 -3.48
CA ALA A 63 -9.17 11.91 -2.19
C ALA A 63 -7.73 12.35 -1.85
N VAL A 64 -6.86 12.49 -2.85
CA VAL A 64 -5.50 13.02 -2.65
C VAL A 64 -5.56 14.49 -2.24
N PHE A 65 -6.42 15.31 -2.87
CA PHE A 65 -6.63 16.70 -2.47
C PHE A 65 -7.12 16.81 -1.02
N ASP A 66 -8.07 15.96 -0.63
CA ASP A 66 -8.62 15.94 0.74
C ASP A 66 -7.55 15.52 1.78
N LEU A 67 -6.65 14.59 1.42
CA LEU A 67 -5.49 14.23 2.25
C LEU A 67 -4.52 15.40 2.44
N ILE A 68 -4.19 16.12 1.35
CA ILE A 68 -3.33 17.31 1.40
C ILE A 68 -3.99 18.38 2.28
N ALA A 69 -5.27 18.65 2.06
CA ALA A 69 -6.03 19.60 2.84
C ALA A 69 -6.00 19.30 4.34
N THR A 70 -6.24 18.03 4.70
CA THR A 70 -6.20 17.57 6.09
C THR A 70 -4.80 17.69 6.69
N LYS A 71 -3.77 17.28 5.96
CA LYS A 71 -2.38 17.28 6.45
C LYS A 71 -1.87 18.68 6.75
N PHE A 72 -2.21 19.66 5.92
CA PHE A 72 -1.71 21.04 6.04
C PHE A 72 -2.71 21.99 6.69
N ASN A 73 -3.87 21.48 7.12
CA ASN A 73 -4.96 22.27 7.68
C ASN A 73 -5.37 23.44 6.76
N ILE A 74 -5.56 23.13 5.48
CA ILE A 74 -5.99 24.06 4.43
C ILE A 74 -7.29 23.53 3.81
N SER A 75 -7.94 24.36 2.99
CA SER A 75 -9.09 23.95 2.20
C SER A 75 -8.93 24.29 0.73
N PHE A 76 -9.41 23.39 -0.12
CA PHE A 76 -9.53 23.60 -1.55
C PHE A 76 -11.00 23.82 -1.90
N THR A 77 -11.29 24.91 -2.61
CA THR A 77 -12.63 25.30 -3.05
C THR A 77 -12.63 25.56 -4.54
N GLY A 78 -13.79 25.72 -5.14
CA GLY A 78 -14.00 25.97 -6.56
C GLY A 78 -14.93 24.93 -7.18
N ASP A 79 -15.75 25.39 -8.12
CA ASP A 79 -16.78 24.55 -8.75
C ASP A 79 -16.17 23.37 -9.52
N PHE A 80 -15.03 23.57 -10.12
CA PHE A 80 -14.31 22.52 -10.84
C PHE A 80 -14.07 21.27 -9.97
N LEU A 81 -13.67 21.45 -8.71
CA LEU A 81 -13.36 20.33 -7.82
C LEU A 81 -14.62 19.55 -7.38
N THR A 82 -15.80 20.11 -7.55
CA THR A 82 -17.06 19.53 -7.05
C THR A 82 -18.02 19.14 -8.16
N THR A 83 -17.88 19.68 -9.37
CA THR A 83 -18.84 19.48 -10.45
C THR A 83 -18.26 18.92 -11.74
N ASP A 84 -16.93 19.01 -11.96
CA ASP A 84 -16.36 18.52 -13.21
C ASP A 84 -16.17 16.99 -13.16
N ASP A 85 -16.93 16.29 -13.98
CA ASP A 85 -16.94 14.82 -14.06
C ASP A 85 -15.58 14.24 -14.44
N ARG A 86 -14.77 14.95 -15.21
CA ARG A 86 -13.42 14.51 -15.59
C ARG A 86 -12.51 14.44 -14.38
N PHE A 87 -12.57 15.45 -13.50
CA PHE A 87 -11.80 15.47 -12.25
C PHE A 87 -12.37 14.47 -11.23
N LEU A 88 -13.70 14.45 -11.06
CA LEU A 88 -14.37 13.60 -10.08
C LEU A 88 -14.18 12.10 -10.37
N ASN A 89 -13.99 11.74 -11.66
CA ASN A 89 -13.75 10.36 -12.08
C ASN A 89 -12.28 10.07 -12.44
N ALA A 90 -11.38 11.00 -12.19
CA ALA A 90 -9.95 10.79 -12.43
C ALA A 90 -9.28 10.05 -11.25
N TYR A 91 -8.42 9.10 -11.60
CA TYR A 91 -7.70 8.28 -10.66
C TYR A 91 -6.20 8.28 -10.99
N LEU A 92 -5.37 8.36 -9.96
CA LEU A 92 -3.93 8.16 -10.05
C LEU A 92 -3.63 6.67 -9.90
N LEU A 93 -3.03 6.04 -10.90
CA LEU A 93 -2.56 4.66 -10.80
C LEU A 93 -1.35 4.59 -9.88
N LEU A 94 -1.47 3.80 -8.83
CA LEU A 94 -0.42 3.64 -7.82
C LEU A 94 0.50 2.49 -8.23
N LYS A 95 1.39 2.76 -9.18
CA LYS A 95 2.44 1.84 -9.57
C LYS A 95 3.79 2.51 -9.36
N ASN A 96 4.54 2.05 -8.37
CA ASN A 96 5.93 2.47 -8.25
C ASN A 96 6.83 1.65 -9.20
N SER A 97 8.11 2.01 -9.32
CA SER A 97 9.07 1.35 -10.23
C SER A 97 9.38 -0.10 -9.86
N GLU A 98 9.09 -0.52 -8.65
CA GLU A 98 9.30 -1.89 -8.20
C GLU A 98 8.09 -2.75 -8.53
N ILE A 99 8.36 -3.96 -9.06
CA ILE A 99 7.31 -4.98 -9.25
C ILE A 99 6.96 -5.52 -7.87
N PHE A 100 5.96 -4.94 -7.25
CA PHE A 100 5.51 -5.33 -5.93
C PHE A 100 4.22 -6.14 -6.05
N ILE A 101 4.31 -7.43 -5.81
CA ILE A 101 3.11 -8.23 -5.56
C ILE A 101 2.63 -7.87 -4.16
N PRO A 102 1.38 -7.40 -3.98
CA PRO A 102 0.85 -7.08 -2.67
C PRO A 102 0.95 -8.30 -1.76
N LYS A 103 1.86 -8.26 -0.81
CA LYS A 103 1.84 -9.20 0.32
C LYS A 103 1.07 -8.51 1.43
N GLY A 104 0.10 -9.22 2.00
CA GLY A 104 -0.58 -8.73 3.18
C GLY A 104 0.42 -8.40 4.29
N GLN A 105 0.16 -7.34 5.06
CA GLN A 105 0.93 -7.07 6.26
C GLN A 105 0.74 -8.26 7.22
N PRO A 106 1.82 -8.77 7.81
CA PRO A 106 1.70 -9.86 8.76
C PRO A 106 0.87 -9.42 9.97
N LEU A 107 -0.08 -10.26 10.37
CA LEU A 107 -0.89 -10.05 11.55
C LEU A 107 -0.12 -10.52 12.79
N LYS A 108 0.06 -9.64 13.77
CA LYS A 108 0.60 -10.03 15.06
C LYS A 108 -0.39 -10.96 15.79
N ILE A 109 0.12 -12.06 16.32
CA ILE A 109 -0.72 -13.00 17.08
C ILE A 109 -0.97 -12.38 18.47
N ASP A 110 -2.23 -12.15 18.80
CA ASP A 110 -2.70 -11.57 20.06
C ASP A 110 -2.99 -12.68 21.07
N TYR A 111 -2.16 -12.79 22.11
CA TYR A 111 -2.29 -13.76 23.18
C TYR A 111 -3.02 -13.18 24.39
N GLN A 112 -4.13 -13.77 24.80
CA GLN A 112 -4.96 -13.26 25.90
C GLN A 112 -4.57 -13.84 27.26
N THR A 113 -3.94 -15.02 27.28
CA THR A 113 -3.56 -15.67 28.55
C THR A 113 -2.12 -16.19 28.52
N LYS A 114 -1.50 -16.16 29.70
CA LYS A 114 -0.20 -16.79 29.92
C LYS A 114 -0.16 -17.58 31.22
N THR A 115 0.57 -18.68 31.23
CA THR A 115 0.86 -19.46 32.43
C THR A 115 2.37 -19.64 32.55
N VAL A 116 2.92 -19.29 33.69
CA VAL A 116 4.33 -19.45 33.98
C VAL A 116 4.46 -20.67 34.91
N ALA A 117 4.95 -21.78 34.39
CA ALA A 117 5.13 -23.00 35.20
C ALA A 117 6.38 -22.93 36.04
N ILE A 118 7.51 -22.49 35.48
CA ILE A 118 8.78 -22.31 36.16
C ILE A 118 9.46 -21.11 35.49
N ASN A 119 9.94 -20.16 36.26
CA ASN A 119 10.70 -19.01 35.75
C ASN A 119 12.02 -18.85 36.47
N ARG A 120 13.01 -19.64 36.13
CA ARG A 120 14.36 -19.58 36.75
C ARG A 120 15.33 -18.68 36.00
N PHE A 121 14.99 -18.29 34.76
CA PHE A 121 15.89 -17.58 33.84
C PHE A 121 15.29 -16.29 33.32
N GLY A 122 14.46 -15.62 34.11
CA GLY A 122 13.94 -14.29 33.78
C GLY A 122 13.20 -14.18 32.45
N MET A 123 12.56 -15.27 31.99
CA MET A 123 11.75 -15.26 30.79
C MET A 123 10.38 -14.65 31.09
N ALA A 124 9.99 -13.62 30.37
CA ALA A 124 8.72 -12.91 30.52
C ALA A 124 7.98 -12.79 29.19
N PHE A 125 6.67 -12.89 29.25
CA PHE A 125 5.80 -12.57 28.12
C PHE A 125 4.83 -11.46 28.54
N ASP A 126 4.84 -10.37 27.79
CA ASP A 126 3.93 -9.24 28.01
C ASP A 126 2.71 -9.42 27.08
N LEU A 127 1.52 -9.60 27.66
CA LEU A 127 0.26 -9.76 26.94
C LEU A 127 -0.24 -8.44 26.33
N THR A 128 0.24 -7.28 26.78
CA THR A 128 -0.17 -5.98 26.23
C THR A 128 0.51 -5.72 24.89
N THR A 129 1.75 -6.15 24.77
CA THR A 129 2.59 -5.93 23.58
C THR A 129 2.81 -7.21 22.76
N ASP A 130 2.35 -8.38 23.25
CA ASP A 130 2.62 -9.72 22.71
C ASP A 130 4.10 -9.96 22.49
N THR A 131 4.90 -9.64 23.50
CA THR A 131 6.35 -9.66 23.39
C THR A 131 6.96 -10.62 24.39
N LEU A 132 7.78 -11.55 23.88
CA LEU A 132 8.68 -12.35 24.69
C LEU A 132 9.97 -11.56 24.95
N SER A 133 10.34 -11.45 26.20
CA SER A 133 11.56 -10.78 26.67
C SER A 133 12.30 -11.60 27.71
N PHE A 134 13.52 -11.17 28.03
CA PHE A 134 14.38 -11.79 29.02
C PHE A 134 14.86 -10.73 29.98
N THR A 135 14.75 -10.98 31.29
CA THR A 135 15.23 -10.02 32.34
C THR A 135 16.67 -10.28 32.75
N GLU A 136 17.22 -11.44 32.41
CA GLU A 136 18.55 -11.85 32.79
C GLU A 136 19.31 -12.46 31.60
N THR A 137 20.61 -12.18 31.57
CA THR A 137 21.55 -12.88 30.70
C THR A 137 22.11 -14.07 31.47
N ASP A 138 21.74 -15.28 31.07
CA ASP A 138 22.34 -16.48 31.64
C ASP A 138 23.42 -17.03 30.68
N PRO A 139 24.71 -16.93 31.06
CA PRO A 139 25.79 -17.45 30.21
C PRO A 139 25.78 -18.98 30.08
N ASN A 140 25.01 -19.67 30.92
CA ASN A 140 24.88 -21.15 30.91
C ASN A 140 23.66 -21.65 30.13
N VAL A 141 22.90 -20.77 29.49
CA VAL A 141 21.79 -21.20 28.66
C VAL A 141 22.30 -21.97 27.44
N VAL A 142 21.92 -23.22 27.35
CA VAL A 142 22.37 -24.14 26.32
C VAL A 142 21.46 -24.08 25.11
N SER A 143 20.15 -23.95 25.33
CA SER A 143 19.18 -23.88 24.24
C SER A 143 17.86 -23.22 24.63
N ARG A 144 17.14 -22.79 23.63
CA ARG A 144 15.78 -22.26 23.74
C ARG A 144 14.92 -22.93 22.71
N THR A 145 13.68 -23.16 23.07
CA THR A 145 12.67 -23.70 22.16
C THR A 145 11.41 -22.86 22.26
N VAL A 146 10.94 -22.40 21.12
CA VAL A 146 9.61 -21.83 20.96
C VAL A 146 8.79 -22.81 20.14
N THR A 147 7.73 -23.33 20.72
CA THR A 147 6.77 -24.20 20.01
C THR A 147 5.46 -23.43 19.88
N LEU A 148 5.08 -23.10 18.66
CA LEU A 148 3.79 -22.49 18.37
C LEU A 148 2.91 -23.50 17.67
N ASN A 149 1.73 -23.73 18.21
CA ASN A 149 0.69 -24.58 17.63
C ASN A 149 -0.40 -23.69 17.06
N ILE A 150 -0.63 -23.79 15.75
CA ILE A 150 -1.66 -23.05 15.04
C ILE A 150 -2.78 -23.99 14.65
N THR A 151 -3.99 -23.70 15.09
CA THR A 151 -5.20 -24.44 14.72
C THR A 151 -6.03 -23.61 13.75
N ASN A 152 -6.21 -24.12 12.54
CA ASN A 152 -6.88 -23.42 11.46
C ASN A 152 -8.34 -23.86 11.33
N SER A 153 -9.22 -22.90 10.99
CA SER A 153 -10.63 -23.20 10.68
C SER A 153 -10.91 -23.41 9.19
N VAL A 154 -9.94 -23.11 8.32
CA VAL A 154 -10.05 -23.22 6.85
C VAL A 154 -8.89 -24.06 6.32
N ALA A 155 -9.16 -24.94 5.35
CA ALA A 155 -8.15 -25.78 4.72
C ALA A 155 -7.59 -25.14 3.43
N GLY A 156 -6.39 -25.53 3.04
CA GLY A 156 -5.80 -25.22 1.74
C GLY A 156 -5.27 -23.78 1.61
N VAL A 157 -5.16 -23.03 2.70
CA VAL A 157 -4.59 -21.68 2.69
C VAL A 157 -3.10 -21.76 3.01
N ALA A 158 -2.27 -21.31 2.09
CA ALA A 158 -0.85 -21.13 2.35
C ALA A 158 -0.62 -19.94 3.27
N TYR A 159 0.21 -20.12 4.29
CA TYR A 159 0.55 -19.06 5.24
C TYR A 159 1.97 -19.21 5.76
N ASP A 160 2.52 -18.09 6.22
CA ASP A 160 3.82 -18.02 6.86
C ASP A 160 3.65 -17.65 8.34
N LEU A 161 4.32 -18.40 9.22
CA LEU A 161 4.58 -18.00 10.59
C LEU A 161 5.90 -17.26 10.63
N LEU A 162 5.87 -16.05 11.15
CA LEU A 162 7.01 -15.14 11.17
C LEU A 162 7.40 -14.84 12.61
N VAL A 163 8.69 -14.93 12.89
CA VAL A 163 9.26 -14.50 14.18
C VAL A 163 10.10 -13.28 13.94
N PHE A 164 9.78 -12.21 14.64
CA PHE A 164 10.57 -10.99 14.64
C PHE A 164 11.39 -10.88 15.90
N LYS A 165 12.63 -10.46 15.75
CA LYS A 165 13.54 -10.11 16.86
C LYS A 165 13.89 -8.63 16.72
N ASN A 166 13.60 -7.84 17.75
CA ASN A 166 13.87 -6.38 17.77
C ASN A 166 13.33 -5.65 16.53
N GLY A 167 12.11 -6.04 16.08
CA GLY A 167 11.47 -5.45 14.92
C GLY A 167 11.96 -5.95 13.53
N SER A 168 13.00 -6.80 13.49
CA SER A 168 13.52 -7.40 12.26
C SER A 168 13.10 -8.85 12.13
N LEU A 169 12.81 -9.30 10.91
CA LEU A 169 12.47 -10.71 10.65
C LEU A 169 13.64 -11.62 11.03
N PHE A 170 13.39 -12.54 11.95
CA PHE A 170 14.38 -13.47 12.47
C PHE A 170 14.23 -14.87 11.88
N ASN A 171 13.00 -15.37 11.76
CA ASN A 171 12.71 -16.68 11.18
C ASN A 171 11.34 -16.72 10.50
N THR A 172 11.19 -17.63 9.54
CA THR A 172 9.95 -17.90 8.80
C THR A 172 9.73 -19.39 8.68
N LEU A 173 8.50 -19.84 8.92
CA LEU A 173 8.03 -21.19 8.59
C LEU A 173 6.80 -21.07 7.67
N SER A 174 6.89 -21.67 6.48
CA SER A 174 5.79 -21.70 5.51
C SER A 174 5.01 -23.00 5.64
N GLU A 175 3.69 -22.88 5.71
CA GLU A 175 2.77 -24.01 5.91
C GLU A 175 1.51 -23.85 5.04
N THR A 176 0.77 -24.95 4.90
CA THR A 176 -0.56 -24.94 4.29
C THR A 176 -1.59 -25.41 5.33
N SER A 177 -2.64 -24.64 5.51
CA SER A 177 -3.64 -24.90 6.54
C SER A 177 -4.41 -26.20 6.26
N THR A 178 -4.67 -26.95 7.33
CA THR A 178 -5.54 -28.12 7.34
C THR A 178 -6.54 -27.95 8.49
N VAL A 179 -7.83 -28.13 8.22
CA VAL A 179 -8.87 -27.95 9.23
C VAL A 179 -8.71 -28.96 10.37
N GLY A 180 -8.76 -28.47 11.60
CA GLY A 180 -8.67 -29.29 12.81
C GLY A 180 -7.30 -29.92 13.07
N THR A 181 -6.34 -29.68 12.21
CA THR A 181 -4.96 -30.13 12.41
C THR A 181 -4.12 -28.99 12.96
N VAL A 182 -3.28 -29.31 13.93
CA VAL A 182 -2.37 -28.37 14.54
C VAL A 182 -1.07 -28.34 13.75
N SER A 183 -0.79 -27.24 13.10
CA SER A 183 0.55 -26.97 12.56
C SER A 183 1.47 -26.56 13.69
N THR A 184 2.58 -27.26 13.87
CA THR A 184 3.52 -27.00 14.95
C THR A 184 4.80 -26.37 14.40
N LEU A 185 5.03 -25.10 14.72
CA LEU A 185 6.31 -24.43 14.50
C LEU A 185 7.22 -24.69 15.71
N VAL A 186 8.37 -25.26 15.48
CA VAL A 186 9.41 -25.44 16.50
C VAL A 186 10.64 -24.62 16.11
N LEU A 187 10.92 -23.60 16.90
CA LEU A 187 12.16 -22.84 16.81
C LEU A 187 13.07 -23.30 17.95
N ALA A 188 14.12 -24.01 17.58
CA ALA A 188 15.20 -24.35 18.51
C ALA A 188 16.45 -23.55 18.11
N TYR A 189 17.00 -22.82 19.03
CA TYR A 189 18.24 -22.07 18.79
C TYR A 189 19.11 -22.03 20.03
N ASN A 190 20.42 -21.99 19.79
CA ASN A 190 21.45 -21.86 20.82
C ASN A 190 22.02 -20.45 20.74
N GLY A 191 22.31 -19.89 21.89
CA GLY A 191 22.88 -18.54 21.94
C GLY A 191 22.50 -17.83 23.23
N ILE A 192 22.99 -16.63 23.40
CA ILE A 192 22.72 -15.77 24.55
C ILE A 192 21.71 -14.72 24.12
N ASP A 193 20.58 -14.60 24.84
CA ASP A 193 19.68 -13.47 24.67
C ASP A 193 20.11 -12.33 25.56
N ALA A 194 20.12 -11.14 25.01
CA ALA A 194 20.28 -9.92 25.82
C ALA A 194 18.93 -9.54 26.46
N PRO A 195 18.94 -8.85 27.62
CA PRO A 195 17.71 -8.31 28.22
C PRO A 195 16.95 -7.35 27.30
N THR A 196 17.63 -6.80 26.28
CA THR A 196 17.03 -5.94 25.26
C THR A 196 16.40 -6.71 24.08
N ASP A 197 16.58 -8.03 24.01
CA ASP A 197 16.02 -8.84 22.92
C ASP A 197 14.51 -9.04 23.13
N LEU A 198 13.74 -8.61 22.15
CA LEU A 198 12.29 -8.71 22.12
C LEU A 198 11.86 -9.57 20.94
N TYR A 199 11.05 -10.61 21.20
CA TYR A 199 10.53 -11.50 20.17
C TYR A 199 9.02 -11.34 20.04
N GLN A 200 8.54 -11.28 18.81
CA GLN A 200 7.12 -11.19 18.48
C GLN A 200 6.79 -12.21 17.38
N PHE A 201 5.54 -12.70 17.40
CA PHE A 201 5.06 -13.76 16.54
C PHE A 201 3.95 -13.20 15.63
N PHE A 202 4.08 -13.47 14.33
CA PHE A 202 3.15 -12.99 13.33
C PHE A 202 2.72 -14.12 12.41
N ILE A 203 1.55 -13.97 11.80
CA ILE A 203 1.07 -14.82 10.75
C ILE A 203 0.78 -13.99 9.49
N SER A 204 1.15 -14.49 8.33
CA SER A 204 0.90 -13.85 7.05
C SER A 204 0.29 -14.86 6.09
N SER A 205 -0.79 -14.48 5.42
CA SER A 205 -1.41 -15.30 4.38
C SER A 205 -1.93 -14.40 3.26
N ALA A 206 -1.89 -14.90 2.02
CA ALA A 206 -2.41 -14.20 0.86
C ALA A 206 -3.95 -14.21 0.78
N THR A 207 -4.59 -15.12 1.53
CA THR A 207 -6.04 -15.24 1.64
C THR A 207 -6.44 -15.25 3.11
N PRO A 208 -7.67 -14.84 3.46
CA PRO A 208 -8.11 -14.86 4.86
C PRO A 208 -7.94 -16.23 5.50
N LEU A 209 -7.24 -16.29 6.61
CA LEU A 209 -7.02 -17.48 7.41
C LEU A 209 -7.48 -17.22 8.84
N THR A 210 -8.50 -17.92 9.28
CA THR A 210 -8.97 -17.85 10.66
C THR A 210 -8.30 -18.95 11.49
N PHE A 211 -7.69 -18.57 12.60
CA PHE A 211 -6.88 -19.45 13.42
C PHE A 211 -6.96 -19.12 14.90
N THR A 212 -6.58 -20.08 15.72
CA THR A 212 -6.19 -19.90 17.13
C THR A 212 -4.77 -20.41 17.31
N SER A 213 -4.08 -19.92 18.33
CA SER A 213 -2.69 -20.28 18.61
C SER A 213 -2.44 -20.60 20.07
N THR A 214 -1.60 -21.58 20.32
CA THR A 214 -1.00 -21.80 21.63
C THR A 214 0.50 -21.86 21.49
N GLY A 215 1.22 -21.24 22.41
CA GLY A 215 2.68 -21.21 22.41
C GLY A 215 3.26 -21.80 23.68
N THR A 216 4.29 -22.61 23.55
CA THR A 216 5.11 -23.09 24.67
C THR A 216 6.53 -22.59 24.48
N LEU A 217 6.95 -21.70 25.34
CA LEU A 217 8.27 -21.06 25.34
C LEU A 217 9.11 -21.74 26.42
N LYS A 218 10.26 -22.31 26.04
CA LYS A 218 11.16 -22.99 26.96
C LYS A 218 12.58 -22.43 26.85
N ARG A 219 13.23 -22.30 27.98
CA ARG A 219 14.64 -21.94 28.09
C ARG A 219 15.34 -22.99 28.92
N PHE A 220 16.38 -23.58 28.36
CA PHE A 220 17.13 -24.66 28.99
C PHE A 220 18.51 -24.17 29.38
N SER A 221 18.91 -24.47 30.62
CA SER A 221 20.27 -24.28 31.08
C SER A 221 20.75 -25.57 31.73
N ILE A 222 22.02 -25.87 31.61
CA ILE A 222 22.68 -26.94 32.35
C ILE A 222 23.51 -26.27 33.44
N THR A 223 22.98 -26.28 34.65
CA THR A 223 23.72 -25.87 35.84
C THR A 223 23.95 -27.10 36.72
N GLY A 224 25.19 -27.53 36.82
CA GLY A 224 25.51 -28.82 37.44
C GLY A 224 25.07 -30.00 36.58
N ASN A 225 24.70 -31.13 37.20
CA ASN A 225 24.25 -32.37 36.48
C ASN A 225 22.76 -32.40 36.21
N GLN A 226 22.02 -31.32 36.44
CA GLN A 226 20.55 -31.28 36.24
C GLN A 226 20.15 -30.18 35.27
N PRO A 227 19.35 -30.52 34.22
CA PRO A 227 18.80 -29.52 33.36
C PRO A 227 17.79 -28.64 34.10
N GLN A 228 17.95 -27.33 33.97
CA GLN A 228 17.01 -26.36 34.53
C GLN A 228 16.19 -25.77 33.40
N ILE A 229 14.86 -25.73 33.58
CA ILE A 229 13.92 -25.33 32.53
C ILE A 229 13.07 -24.18 33.06
N SER A 230 12.99 -23.08 32.26
CA SER A 230 11.91 -22.11 32.40
C SER A 230 10.86 -22.39 31.30
N THR A 231 9.60 -22.39 31.69
CA THR A 231 8.48 -22.65 30.75
C THR A 231 7.40 -21.60 30.93
N VAL A 232 7.05 -20.94 29.85
CA VAL A 232 5.89 -20.05 29.74
C VAL A 232 4.99 -20.58 28.63
N THR A 233 3.71 -20.78 28.95
CA THR A 233 2.67 -21.14 27.97
C THR A 233 1.82 -19.90 27.71
N ILE A 234 1.59 -19.59 26.45
CA ILE A 234 0.75 -18.50 25.99
C ILE A 234 -0.42 -19.06 25.17
N THR A 235 -1.58 -18.47 25.29
CA THR A 235 -2.78 -18.95 24.60
C THR A 235 -3.57 -17.79 24.03
N GLN A 236 -3.88 -17.92 22.77
CA GLN A 236 -4.86 -17.11 22.07
C GLN A 236 -6.21 -17.84 22.16
N SER A 237 -7.11 -17.33 23.00
CA SER A 237 -8.43 -17.90 23.24
C SER A 237 -9.48 -17.42 22.23
N THR A 238 -9.28 -16.24 21.66
CA THR A 238 -10.17 -15.65 20.66
C THR A 238 -9.57 -15.86 19.27
N ALA A 239 -10.35 -16.48 18.37
CA ALA A 239 -9.89 -16.68 17.00
C ALA A 239 -9.60 -15.33 16.31
N GLN A 240 -8.46 -15.24 15.65
CA GLN A 240 -8.10 -14.13 14.80
C GLN A 240 -8.20 -14.55 13.32
N THR A 241 -8.46 -13.59 12.46
CA THR A 241 -8.39 -13.80 11.02
C THR A 241 -7.22 -13.01 10.46
N SER A 242 -6.24 -13.71 9.91
CA SER A 242 -5.20 -13.05 9.11
C SER A 242 -5.84 -12.53 7.84
N LEU A 243 -5.96 -11.23 7.75
CA LEU A 243 -6.37 -10.54 6.53
C LEU A 243 -5.12 -9.96 5.89
N SER A 244 -4.93 -10.27 4.61
CA SER A 244 -4.03 -9.47 3.82
C SER A 244 -4.57 -8.05 3.78
N ILE A 245 -3.89 -7.11 4.43
CA ILE A 245 -4.22 -5.69 4.36
C ILE A 245 -3.36 -5.07 3.29
N LEU A 246 -3.99 -4.46 2.31
CA LEU A 246 -3.27 -3.64 1.33
C LEU A 246 -3.07 -2.26 1.93
N SER A 247 -1.82 -1.91 2.21
CA SER A 247 -1.46 -0.55 2.58
C SER A 247 -1.30 0.29 1.32
N VAL A 248 -2.26 1.14 1.05
CA VAL A 248 -2.26 2.00 -0.15
C VAL A 248 -1.05 2.92 -0.17
N ALA A 249 -0.57 3.34 1.01
CA ALA A 249 0.61 4.21 1.13
C ALA A 249 1.89 3.60 0.52
N SER A 250 2.05 2.26 0.59
CA SER A 250 3.24 1.59 0.04
C SER A 250 3.31 1.57 -1.49
N TYR A 251 2.20 1.90 -2.16
CA TYR A 251 2.11 1.96 -3.63
C TYR A 251 2.26 3.35 -4.20
N PHE A 252 2.25 4.38 -3.35
CA PHE A 252 2.45 5.74 -3.85
C PHE A 252 3.83 5.86 -4.51
N PRO A 253 3.90 6.43 -5.72
CA PRO A 253 5.17 6.80 -6.31
C PRO A 253 5.86 7.87 -5.45
N ASP A 254 7.20 7.91 -5.51
CA ASP A 254 7.96 9.01 -4.90
C ASP A 254 7.71 10.30 -5.69
N LEU A 255 6.59 10.94 -5.38
CA LEU A 255 6.10 12.13 -6.05
C LEU A 255 5.94 13.26 -5.04
N LYS A 256 6.59 14.38 -5.28
CA LYS A 256 6.41 15.57 -4.47
C LYS A 256 4.99 16.12 -4.62
N ILE A 257 4.41 16.63 -3.54
CA ILE A 257 3.08 17.25 -3.55
C ILE A 257 3.03 18.41 -4.55
N GLU A 258 4.10 19.20 -4.67
CA GLU A 258 4.23 20.29 -5.62
C GLU A 258 4.10 19.80 -7.07
N ASP A 259 4.81 18.72 -7.41
CA ASP A 259 4.80 18.16 -8.76
C ASP A 259 3.42 17.57 -9.09
N PHE A 260 2.81 16.86 -8.12
CA PHE A 260 1.44 16.35 -8.25
C PHE A 260 0.46 17.49 -8.51
N PHE A 261 0.47 18.51 -7.65
CA PHE A 261 -0.46 19.63 -7.73
C PHE A 261 -0.31 20.41 -9.02
N SER A 262 0.92 20.78 -9.37
CA SER A 262 1.20 21.51 -10.63
C SER A 262 0.85 20.69 -11.87
N GLY A 263 1.04 19.36 -11.81
CA GLY A 263 0.63 18.44 -12.87
C GLY A 263 -0.88 18.45 -13.08
N ILE A 264 -1.67 18.43 -12.01
CA ILE A 264 -3.14 18.49 -12.08
C ILE A 264 -3.61 19.84 -12.64
N LEU A 265 -3.02 20.96 -12.18
CA LEU A 265 -3.36 22.29 -12.71
C LEU A 265 -3.12 22.36 -14.22
N LYS A 266 -1.98 21.86 -14.68
CA LYS A 266 -1.66 21.83 -16.13
C LYS A 266 -2.57 20.88 -16.91
N MET A 267 -2.83 19.69 -16.37
CA MET A 267 -3.65 18.65 -17.03
C MET A 267 -5.07 19.14 -17.36
N PHE A 268 -5.66 19.93 -16.46
CA PHE A 268 -7.04 20.41 -16.60
C PHE A 268 -7.13 21.90 -16.95
N ASN A 269 -6.01 22.56 -17.26
CA ASN A 269 -5.93 24.01 -17.55
C ASN A 269 -6.56 24.85 -16.42
N LEU A 270 -6.07 24.63 -15.19
CA LEU A 270 -6.57 25.26 -13.99
C LEU A 270 -5.64 26.35 -13.50
N THR A 271 -6.20 27.30 -12.76
CA THR A 271 -5.48 28.23 -11.91
C THR A 271 -5.79 27.98 -10.45
N CYS A 272 -4.86 28.36 -9.57
CA CYS A 272 -5.05 28.26 -8.13
C CYS A 272 -4.61 29.58 -7.48
N PHE A 273 -5.49 30.16 -6.68
CA PHE A 273 -5.20 31.40 -5.96
C PHE A 273 -5.85 31.38 -4.57
N SER A 274 -5.38 32.24 -3.70
CA SER A 274 -5.90 32.34 -2.34
C SER A 274 -6.46 33.72 -2.09
N ASN A 275 -7.72 33.81 -1.70
CA ASN A 275 -8.39 35.03 -1.27
C ASN A 275 -8.38 35.17 0.26
N THR A 276 -8.18 34.08 0.97
CA THR A 276 -8.20 34.01 2.43
C THR A 276 -7.12 33.04 2.88
N VAL A 277 -6.44 33.33 3.95
CA VAL A 277 -5.36 32.47 4.49
C VAL A 277 -5.91 31.05 4.73
N GLY A 278 -5.22 30.08 4.15
CA GLY A 278 -5.57 28.66 4.26
C GLY A 278 -6.68 28.18 3.33
N VAL A 279 -7.27 29.06 2.52
CA VAL A 279 -8.29 28.71 1.52
C VAL A 279 -7.72 28.93 0.12
N TYR A 280 -7.71 27.88 -0.68
CA TYR A 280 -7.22 27.87 -2.05
C TYR A 280 -8.37 27.60 -3.00
N VAL A 281 -8.60 28.56 -3.91
CA VAL A 281 -9.64 28.44 -4.95
C VAL A 281 -8.99 27.84 -6.19
N VAL A 282 -9.56 26.76 -6.69
CA VAL A 282 -9.10 26.06 -7.90
C VAL A 282 -10.19 26.16 -8.95
N GLU A 283 -9.91 26.84 -10.03
CA GLU A 283 -10.88 27.11 -11.10
C GLU A 283 -10.26 26.88 -12.50
N GLN A 284 -11.11 26.66 -13.48
CA GLN A 284 -10.68 26.68 -14.87
C GLN A 284 -10.16 28.05 -15.25
N LEU A 285 -9.06 28.10 -15.98
CA LEU A 285 -8.40 29.36 -16.35
C LEU A 285 -9.33 30.29 -17.15
N GLU A 286 -10.18 29.72 -18.00
CA GLU A 286 -11.19 30.48 -18.76
C GLU A 286 -12.23 31.13 -17.84
N THR A 287 -12.73 30.39 -16.86
CA THR A 287 -13.69 30.91 -15.88
C THR A 287 -13.07 32.03 -15.05
N PHE A 288 -11.82 31.87 -14.63
CA PHE A 288 -11.08 32.88 -13.90
C PHE A 288 -10.95 34.17 -14.69
N TYR A 289 -10.60 34.11 -15.98
CA TYR A 289 -10.48 35.32 -16.81
C TYR A 289 -11.85 35.94 -17.13
N ALA A 290 -12.92 35.10 -17.27
CA ALA A 290 -14.27 35.62 -17.53
C ALA A 290 -14.85 36.41 -16.33
N GLN A 291 -14.39 36.12 -15.11
CA GLN A 291 -14.80 36.86 -13.89
C GLN A 291 -14.07 38.20 -13.72
N GLY A 292 -13.09 38.50 -14.58
CA GLY A 292 -12.32 39.73 -14.51
C GLY A 292 -13.19 40.97 -14.71
N ALA A 293 -12.94 42.01 -13.92
CA ALA A 293 -13.60 43.29 -14.10
C ALA A 293 -12.93 44.08 -15.25
N THR A 294 -13.74 44.71 -16.08
CA THR A 294 -13.24 45.63 -17.07
C THR A 294 -12.76 46.89 -16.37
N ILE A 295 -11.48 47.20 -16.46
CA ILE A 295 -10.88 48.41 -15.91
C ILE A 295 -10.60 49.37 -17.04
N ALA A 296 -11.19 50.57 -16.97
CA ALA A 296 -10.88 51.65 -17.90
C ALA A 296 -9.49 52.24 -17.59
N ILE A 297 -8.53 51.93 -18.43
CA ILE A 297 -7.12 52.37 -18.29
C ILE A 297 -6.76 53.58 -19.16
N ASP A 298 -7.72 54.14 -19.92
CA ASP A 298 -7.50 55.19 -20.91
C ASP A 298 -6.68 56.37 -20.36
N LYS A 299 -6.98 56.78 -19.12
CA LYS A 299 -6.26 57.88 -18.46
C LYS A 299 -4.82 57.57 -18.05
N TYR A 300 -4.41 56.32 -18.12
CA TYR A 300 -3.06 55.88 -17.79
C TYR A 300 -2.23 55.52 -19.03
N ILE A 301 -2.84 55.59 -20.22
CA ILE A 301 -2.17 55.30 -21.50
C ILE A 301 -1.42 56.58 -21.95
N ILE A 302 -0.11 56.46 -22.12
CA ILE A 302 0.73 57.50 -22.70
C ILE A 302 0.74 57.24 -24.22
N SER A 303 -0.10 57.99 -24.95
CA SER A 303 -0.30 57.79 -26.38
C SER A 303 0.93 58.11 -27.23
N ASP A 304 1.80 58.99 -26.75
CA ASP A 304 2.99 59.47 -27.48
C ASP A 304 4.11 58.41 -27.57
N ALA A 305 4.03 57.36 -26.79
CA ALA A 305 5.02 56.29 -26.74
C ALA A 305 4.41 54.90 -27.08
N THR A 306 3.34 54.87 -27.87
CA THR A 306 2.68 53.62 -28.24
C THR A 306 3.47 52.92 -29.34
N ASN A 307 3.91 51.68 -29.05
CA ASN A 307 4.48 50.76 -30.05
C ASN A 307 3.48 49.64 -30.30
N ILE A 308 3.15 49.41 -31.57
CA ILE A 308 2.27 48.30 -31.95
C ILE A 308 3.13 47.21 -32.58
N GLU A 309 3.31 46.13 -31.86
CA GLU A 309 3.97 44.94 -32.37
C GLU A 309 2.94 43.86 -32.65
N ARG A 310 3.04 43.29 -33.86
CA ARG A 310 2.24 42.12 -34.19
C ARG A 310 2.83 40.89 -33.50
N THR A 311 2.05 40.27 -32.64
CA THR A 311 2.43 38.97 -32.02
C THR A 311 2.67 37.94 -33.14
N LYS A 312 3.83 37.28 -33.10
CA LYS A 312 4.10 36.19 -34.04
C LYS A 312 3.21 35.01 -33.65
N PRO A 313 2.34 34.53 -34.55
CA PRO A 313 1.59 33.30 -34.28
C PRO A 313 2.56 32.15 -34.16
N PHE A 314 2.20 31.19 -33.33
CA PHE A 314 2.95 29.92 -33.25
C PHE A 314 2.75 29.17 -34.57
N ASN A 315 3.83 28.76 -35.22
CA ASN A 315 3.75 27.94 -36.42
C ASN A 315 3.46 26.45 -36.10
N ILE A 316 3.88 26.00 -34.91
CA ILE A 316 3.76 24.63 -34.48
C ILE A 316 3.37 24.64 -33.01
N ILE A 317 2.37 23.86 -32.68
CA ILE A 317 1.98 23.56 -31.30
C ILE A 317 2.21 22.09 -31.07
N ASP A 318 3.14 21.75 -30.20
CA ASP A 318 3.48 20.40 -29.82
C ASP A 318 2.92 20.12 -28.41
N PHE A 319 1.92 19.26 -28.31
CA PHE A 319 1.46 18.72 -27.06
C PHE A 319 2.14 17.37 -26.83
N LYS A 320 2.89 17.25 -25.73
CA LYS A 320 3.57 16.01 -25.38
C LYS A 320 3.29 15.66 -23.94
N PHE A 321 2.93 14.39 -23.73
CA PHE A 321 2.93 13.83 -22.39
C PHE A 321 4.35 13.43 -21.97
N GLN A 322 4.60 13.39 -20.67
CA GLN A 322 5.83 12.80 -20.16
C GLN A 322 5.88 11.33 -20.60
N LYS A 323 7.02 10.90 -21.15
CA LYS A 323 7.18 9.53 -21.60
C LYS A 323 6.89 8.54 -20.47
N SER A 324 6.05 7.58 -20.79
CA SER A 324 5.67 6.49 -19.88
C SER A 324 6.23 5.18 -20.40
N GLU A 325 6.85 4.41 -19.49
CA GLU A 325 7.32 3.04 -19.77
C GLU A 325 6.21 1.99 -19.54
N SER A 326 4.94 2.42 -19.45
CA SER A 326 3.82 1.48 -19.34
C SER A 326 3.74 0.57 -20.55
N LEU A 327 3.25 -0.65 -20.36
CA LEU A 327 3.07 -1.61 -21.47
C LEU A 327 2.19 -1.03 -22.57
N LEU A 328 1.17 -0.23 -22.22
CA LEU A 328 0.30 0.43 -23.20
C LEU A 328 1.07 1.43 -24.06
N SER A 329 1.84 2.32 -23.44
CA SER A 329 2.66 3.32 -24.18
C SER A 329 3.71 2.64 -25.04
N THR A 330 4.39 1.64 -24.52
CA THR A 330 5.41 0.90 -25.25
C THR A 330 4.81 0.12 -26.44
N ALA A 331 3.66 -0.53 -26.26
CA ALA A 331 2.96 -1.24 -27.31
C ALA A 331 2.43 -0.26 -28.38
N PHE A 332 1.89 0.90 -27.96
CA PHE A 332 1.43 1.92 -28.89
C PHE A 332 2.57 2.48 -29.75
N LEU A 333 3.70 2.82 -29.11
CA LEU A 333 4.90 3.29 -29.81
C LEU A 333 5.42 2.25 -30.81
N SER A 334 5.47 0.96 -30.40
CA SER A 334 5.91 -0.14 -31.27
C SER A 334 5.02 -0.31 -32.50
N ASN A 335 3.69 -0.19 -32.32
CA ASN A 335 2.73 -0.40 -33.39
C ASN A 335 2.54 0.81 -34.31
N ASN A 336 2.61 2.02 -33.74
CA ASN A 336 2.26 3.25 -34.46
C ASN A 336 3.48 4.15 -34.76
N ARG A 337 4.63 3.87 -34.17
CA ARG A 337 5.85 4.70 -34.24
C ARG A 337 5.66 6.15 -33.75
N LEU A 338 4.66 6.35 -32.92
CA LEU A 338 4.30 7.62 -32.30
C LEU A 338 4.13 7.39 -30.81
N ASP A 339 4.50 8.38 -29.99
CA ASP A 339 4.24 8.33 -28.58
C ASP A 339 2.72 8.48 -28.30
N TYR A 340 2.21 7.74 -27.32
CA TYR A 340 0.78 7.76 -26.97
C TYR A 340 0.40 9.13 -26.39
N GLY A 341 -0.61 9.75 -27.00
CA GLY A 341 -1.15 11.03 -26.54
C GLY A 341 -0.44 12.26 -27.07
N ASP A 342 0.62 12.12 -27.87
CA ASP A 342 1.24 13.26 -28.53
C ASP A 342 0.32 13.84 -29.62
N LEU A 343 0.18 15.15 -29.63
CA LEU A 343 -0.56 15.89 -30.64
C LEU A 343 0.32 17.03 -31.19
N LYS A 344 0.49 17.03 -32.48
CA LYS A 344 1.18 18.10 -33.18
C LYS A 344 0.19 18.79 -34.11
N ALA A 345 0.03 20.10 -33.96
CA ALA A 345 -0.74 20.97 -34.86
C ALA A 345 0.21 21.94 -35.55
N GLU A 346 0.12 21.99 -36.90
CA GLU A 346 0.89 22.88 -37.78
C GLU A 346 -0.03 23.94 -38.40
#